data_4a3e4884e409452f1b14e72679dbd560
#
_entry.id   4a3e4884e409452f1b14e72679dbd560
#
_cell.length_a   1.000
_cell.length_b   1.000
_cell.length_c   1.000
_cell.angle_alpha   90.00
_cell.angle_beta   90.00
_cell.angle_gamma   90.00
#
_symmetry.space_group_name_H-M   'P 1'
#
loop_
_entity.id
_entity.type
_entity.pdbx_description
1 polymer ?
#
loop_
_entity_poly.entity_id
_entity_poly.type
_entity_poly.pdbx_seq_one_letter_code
_entity_poly.pdbx_strand_id
1 'polypeptide(L)'
;GGTGTGKTTLVNAVINEMVIEFPSERVFIIEDTGEIQCAAKNFVQYHTTVDVSMTHLLKTSLRMRPDRILVGEVRGEEALDLIDAWNTGHPGGAATLHANSASEGLTRLKSLVSRNKSAPADIEPLIGEAVHVVISIARTPEGRRIQEILEVSGYENGRYIMRNL
;
A
#
# COMPACT_ATOMS: atom_id res chain seq x y z
N GLY A 1 2.25 1.16 11.15
CA GLY A 1 2.85 0.61 12.38
C GLY A 1 4.37 0.52 12.32
N GLY A 2 5.01 0.39 13.48
CA GLY A 2 6.47 0.25 13.61
C GLY A 2 7.03 -1.09 13.11
N THR A 3 8.34 -1.28 13.26
CA THR A 3 9.00 -2.55 12.92
C THR A 3 8.51 -3.69 13.82
N GLY A 4 8.24 -4.87 13.25
CA GLY A 4 7.83 -6.06 14.00
C GLY A 4 6.44 -6.02 14.61
N THR A 5 5.60 -5.03 14.26
CA THR A 5 4.22 -4.91 14.77
C THR A 5 3.23 -5.88 14.12
N GLY A 6 3.62 -6.56 13.04
CA GLY A 6 2.77 -7.53 12.34
C GLY A 6 2.08 -6.98 11.10
N LYS A 7 2.62 -5.92 10.49
CA LYS A 7 2.08 -5.35 9.22
C LYS A 7 1.96 -6.42 8.14
N THR A 8 3.03 -7.14 7.85
CA THR A 8 3.05 -8.20 6.82
C THR A 8 2.07 -9.33 7.16
N THR A 9 1.94 -9.70 8.44
CA THR A 9 0.97 -10.70 8.89
C THR A 9 -0.46 -10.24 8.60
N LEU A 10 -0.77 -8.97 8.88
CA LEU A 10 -2.08 -8.39 8.59
C LEU A 10 -2.34 -8.33 7.07
N VAL A 11 -1.35 -7.89 6.30
CA VAL A 11 -1.45 -7.86 4.83
C VAL A 11 -1.70 -9.26 4.28
N ASN A 12 -1.00 -10.28 4.77
CA ASN A 12 -1.24 -11.66 4.34
C ASN A 12 -2.66 -12.14 4.65
N ALA A 13 -3.23 -11.75 5.79
CA ALA A 13 -4.62 -12.06 6.12
C ALA A 13 -5.60 -11.35 5.18
N VAL A 14 -5.36 -10.07 4.88
CA VAL A 14 -6.18 -9.31 3.92
C VAL A 14 -6.09 -9.92 2.52
N ILE A 15 -4.90 -10.29 2.06
CA ILE A 15 -4.70 -10.94 0.75
C ILE A 15 -5.48 -12.27 0.69
N ASN A 16 -5.46 -13.05 1.77
CA ASN A 16 -6.19 -14.31 1.81
C ASN A 16 -7.69 -14.11 1.63
N GLU A 17 -8.29 -13.16 2.33
CA GLU A 17 -9.71 -12.81 2.16
C GLU A 17 -10.01 -12.26 0.75
N MET A 18 -9.13 -11.41 0.21
CA MET A 18 -9.27 -10.89 -1.17
C MET A 18 -9.26 -12.02 -2.21
N VAL A 19 -8.41 -13.03 -2.04
CA VAL A 19 -8.33 -14.17 -2.97
C VAL A 19 -9.57 -15.05 -2.88
N ILE A 20 -10.17 -15.19 -1.70
CA ILE A 20 -11.43 -15.93 -1.50
C ILE A 20 -12.59 -15.20 -2.18
N GLU A 21 -12.69 -13.89 -2.00
CA GLU A 21 -13.77 -13.06 -2.53
C GLU A 21 -13.65 -12.86 -4.06
N PHE A 22 -12.41 -12.73 -4.56
CA PHE A 22 -12.11 -12.43 -5.96
C PHE A 22 -11.14 -13.46 -6.59
N PRO A 23 -11.53 -14.74 -6.71
CA PRO A 23 -10.62 -15.84 -7.08
C PRO A 23 -10.12 -15.82 -8.53
N SER A 24 -10.70 -14.98 -9.39
CA SER A 24 -10.31 -14.84 -10.81
C SER A 24 -9.33 -13.69 -11.05
N GLU A 25 -9.12 -12.82 -10.06
CA GLU A 25 -8.26 -11.66 -10.22
C GLU A 25 -6.78 -12.02 -10.32
N ARG A 26 -6.07 -11.22 -11.12
CA ARG A 26 -4.62 -11.31 -11.28
C ARG A 26 -3.93 -10.38 -10.28
N VAL A 27 -3.19 -10.99 -9.36
CA VAL A 27 -2.51 -10.28 -8.26
C VAL A 27 -1.02 -10.12 -8.58
N PHE A 28 -0.54 -8.87 -8.53
CA PHE A 28 0.88 -8.56 -8.60
C PHE A 28 1.40 -8.16 -7.23
N ILE A 29 2.50 -8.79 -6.83
CA ILE A 29 3.17 -8.55 -5.55
C ILE A 29 4.58 -8.09 -5.84
N ILE A 30 4.97 -6.97 -5.26
CA ILE A 30 6.31 -6.39 -5.40
C ILE A 30 6.85 -6.11 -4.01
N GLU A 31 8.03 -6.65 -3.70
CA GLU A 31 8.65 -6.52 -2.37
C GLU A 31 10.17 -6.61 -2.43
N ASP A 32 10.85 -6.14 -1.37
CA ASP A 32 12.29 -6.27 -1.24
C ASP A 32 12.69 -7.67 -0.75
N THR A 33 11.88 -8.23 0.14
CA THR A 33 12.10 -9.55 0.75
C THR A 33 10.82 -10.36 0.69
N GLY A 34 10.89 -11.65 0.39
CA GLY A 34 9.76 -12.54 0.19
C GLY A 34 8.98 -12.86 1.46
N GLU A 35 8.24 -11.89 2.00
CA GLU A 35 7.43 -12.04 3.22
C GLU A 35 5.93 -12.23 2.92
N ILE A 36 5.46 -11.74 1.78
CA ILE A 36 4.06 -11.83 1.40
C ILE A 36 3.75 -13.25 0.90
N GLN A 37 2.67 -13.81 1.41
CA GLN A 37 2.12 -15.10 1.03
C GLN A 37 0.83 -14.90 0.26
N CYS A 38 0.72 -15.45 -0.94
CA CYS A 38 -0.45 -15.33 -1.79
C CYS A 38 -0.89 -16.69 -2.29
N ALA A 39 -2.15 -17.02 -2.05
CA ALA A 39 -2.79 -18.27 -2.50
C ALA A 39 -3.62 -18.08 -3.79
N ALA A 40 -3.54 -16.92 -4.46
CA ALA A 40 -4.24 -16.69 -5.73
C ALA A 40 -3.77 -17.67 -6.80
N LYS A 41 -4.69 -18.14 -7.64
CA LYS A 41 -4.37 -19.02 -8.77
C LYS A 41 -3.56 -18.29 -9.86
N ASN A 42 -3.78 -16.98 -9.98
CA ASN A 42 -3.11 -16.13 -10.95
C ASN A 42 -2.40 -14.99 -10.23
N PHE A 43 -1.16 -15.22 -9.80
CA PHE A 43 -0.34 -14.17 -9.22
C PHE A 43 1.07 -14.17 -9.78
N VAL A 44 1.71 -13.01 -9.68
CA VAL A 44 3.11 -12.80 -10.01
C VAL A 44 3.76 -12.10 -8.82
N GLN A 45 4.90 -12.58 -8.38
CA GLN A 45 5.66 -12.02 -7.27
C GLN A 45 7.07 -11.68 -7.73
N TYR A 46 7.43 -10.41 -7.60
CA TYR A 46 8.74 -9.90 -7.94
C TYR A 46 9.44 -9.34 -6.73
N HIS A 47 10.76 -9.51 -6.72
CA HIS A 47 11.63 -8.93 -5.71
C HIS A 47 12.57 -7.90 -6.35
N THR A 48 12.85 -6.84 -5.63
CA THR A 48 13.89 -5.89 -6.02
C THR A 48 15.27 -6.56 -5.97
N THR A 49 16.18 -6.04 -6.76
CA THR A 49 17.58 -6.43 -6.75
C THR A 49 18.45 -5.17 -6.76
N VAL A 50 19.77 -5.35 -6.74
CA VAL A 50 20.72 -4.22 -6.87
C VAL A 50 20.47 -3.42 -8.17
N ASP A 51 20.06 -4.13 -9.23
CA ASP A 51 19.88 -3.54 -10.58
C ASP A 51 18.42 -3.22 -10.91
N VAL A 52 17.45 -3.72 -10.12
CA VAL A 52 16.01 -3.59 -10.41
C VAL A 52 15.29 -2.99 -9.22
N SER A 53 14.93 -1.73 -9.35
CA SER A 53 14.23 -0.97 -8.30
C SER A 53 12.73 -1.29 -8.23
N MET A 54 12.11 -0.95 -7.10
CA MET A 54 10.66 -1.01 -6.87
C MET A 54 9.89 -0.21 -7.95
N THR A 55 10.33 1.00 -8.26
CA THR A 55 9.79 1.86 -9.34
C THR A 55 9.81 1.15 -10.69
N HIS A 56 10.91 0.46 -11.03
CA HIS A 56 11.00 -0.28 -12.29
C HIS A 56 9.98 -1.42 -12.34
N LEU A 57 9.84 -2.17 -11.26
CA LEU A 57 8.88 -3.27 -11.17
C LEU A 57 7.44 -2.79 -11.22
N LEU A 58 7.09 -1.68 -10.54
CA LEU A 58 5.77 -1.06 -10.60
C LEU A 58 5.41 -0.66 -12.03
N LYS A 59 6.28 0.09 -12.72
CA LYS A 59 6.06 0.51 -14.12
C LYS A 59 5.93 -0.69 -15.07
N THR A 60 6.68 -1.74 -14.82
CA THR A 60 6.61 -2.98 -15.64
C THR A 60 5.28 -3.71 -15.37
N SER A 61 4.83 -3.79 -14.12
CA SER A 61 3.60 -4.49 -13.74
C SER A 61 2.37 -3.94 -14.46
N LEU A 62 2.29 -2.63 -14.69
CA LEU A 62 1.17 -1.98 -15.39
C LEU A 62 0.95 -2.51 -16.81
N ARG A 63 2.01 -3.03 -17.46
CA ARG A 63 1.94 -3.62 -18.81
C ARG A 63 1.50 -5.09 -18.81
N MET A 64 1.37 -5.70 -17.63
CA MET A 64 1.10 -7.11 -17.46
C MET A 64 -0.36 -7.40 -17.07
N ARG A 65 -1.22 -6.36 -17.14
CA ARG A 65 -2.66 -6.40 -16.83
C ARG A 65 -2.94 -6.94 -15.41
N PRO A 66 -2.42 -6.32 -14.36
CA PRO A 66 -2.81 -6.68 -13.00
C PRO A 66 -4.24 -6.21 -12.72
N ASP A 67 -5.00 -6.98 -11.97
CA ASP A 67 -6.23 -6.49 -11.34
C ASP A 67 -5.89 -5.79 -10.03
N ARG A 68 -4.91 -6.31 -9.27
CA ARG A 68 -4.42 -5.74 -8.01
C ARG A 68 -2.92 -5.66 -7.96
N ILE A 69 -2.41 -4.57 -7.40
CA ILE A 69 -0.98 -4.36 -7.17
C ILE A 69 -0.75 -4.23 -5.66
N LEU A 70 0.07 -5.11 -5.11
CA LEU A 70 0.44 -5.16 -3.71
C LEU A 70 1.94 -4.85 -3.58
N VAL A 71 2.29 -3.99 -2.62
CA VAL A 71 3.68 -3.65 -2.33
C VAL A 71 3.99 -4.00 -0.87
N GLY A 72 5.01 -4.82 -0.67
CA GLY A 72 5.42 -5.28 0.65
C GLY A 72 5.67 -4.13 1.61
N GLU A 73 6.48 -3.16 1.20
CA GLU A 73 6.73 -1.94 1.97
C GLU A 73 7.10 -0.78 1.06
N VAL A 74 6.53 0.40 1.31
CA VAL A 74 6.86 1.65 0.63
C VAL A 74 7.81 2.46 1.50
N ARG A 75 9.01 2.76 0.96
CA ARG A 75 10.10 3.42 1.70
C ARG A 75 10.64 4.67 1.03
N GLY A 76 10.37 4.87 -0.26
CA GLY A 76 10.98 5.90 -1.08
C GLY A 76 10.05 6.50 -2.13
N GLU A 77 10.66 6.96 -3.21
CA GLU A 77 10.01 7.68 -4.30
C GLU A 77 9.02 6.82 -5.11
N GLU A 78 9.10 5.50 -5.01
CA GLU A 78 8.15 4.54 -5.61
C GLU A 78 6.71 4.75 -5.13
N ALA A 79 6.54 5.48 -4.02
CA ALA A 79 5.23 5.86 -3.50
C ALA A 79 4.36 6.56 -4.54
N LEU A 80 4.93 7.43 -5.37
CA LEU A 80 4.20 8.10 -6.45
C LEU A 80 3.71 7.09 -7.50
N ASP A 81 4.60 6.23 -7.97
CA ASP A 81 4.25 5.24 -9.01
C ASP A 81 3.14 4.28 -8.52
N LEU A 82 3.14 3.95 -7.22
CA LEU A 82 2.10 3.11 -6.61
C LEU A 82 0.75 3.84 -6.55
N ILE A 83 0.73 5.09 -6.08
CA ILE A 83 -0.49 5.92 -6.01
C ILE A 83 -1.07 6.12 -7.41
N ASP A 84 -0.25 6.41 -8.40
CA ASP A 84 -0.67 6.55 -9.80
C ASP A 84 -1.27 5.23 -10.34
N ALA A 85 -0.66 4.09 -10.01
CA ALA A 85 -1.18 2.79 -10.40
C ALA A 85 -2.57 2.53 -9.81
N TRP A 86 -2.78 2.82 -8.53
CA TRP A 86 -4.08 2.64 -7.88
C TRP A 86 -5.16 3.60 -8.41
N ASN A 87 -4.79 4.83 -8.78
CA ASN A 87 -5.70 5.82 -9.37
C ASN A 87 -6.04 5.56 -10.84
N THR A 88 -5.23 4.75 -11.55
CA THR A 88 -5.36 4.54 -13.00
C THR A 88 -5.85 3.15 -13.40
N GLY A 89 -6.78 2.58 -12.64
CA GLY A 89 -7.49 1.36 -13.04
C GLY A 89 -7.04 0.08 -12.34
N HIS A 90 -6.24 0.17 -11.27
CA HIS A 90 -5.81 -0.98 -10.48
C HIS A 90 -6.21 -0.81 -8.99
N PRO A 91 -7.53 -0.66 -8.68
CA PRO A 91 -8.01 -0.44 -7.32
C PRO A 91 -7.83 -1.68 -6.44
N GLY A 92 -7.97 -1.51 -5.13
CA GLY A 92 -7.98 -2.63 -4.18
C GLY A 92 -6.62 -3.27 -3.94
N GLY A 93 -5.56 -2.50 -4.14
CA GLY A 93 -4.21 -2.88 -3.74
C GLY A 93 -3.97 -2.71 -2.24
N ALA A 94 -2.82 -3.15 -1.78
CA ALA A 94 -2.37 -2.94 -0.40
C ALA A 94 -0.86 -2.70 -0.35
N ALA A 95 -0.44 -1.90 0.63
CA ALA A 95 0.98 -1.68 0.91
C ALA A 95 1.19 -1.46 2.40
N THR A 96 2.43 -1.65 2.87
CA THR A 96 2.80 -1.26 4.23
C THR A 96 3.74 -0.07 4.22
N LEU A 97 3.71 0.68 5.30
CA LEU A 97 4.68 1.75 5.59
C LEU A 97 4.90 1.90 7.10
N HIS A 98 5.98 2.56 7.47
CA HIS A 98 6.28 2.87 8.86
C HIS A 98 5.68 4.22 9.27
N ALA A 99 4.76 4.19 10.25
CA ALA A 99 4.17 5.35 10.91
C ALA A 99 3.66 4.96 12.31
N ASN A 100 3.45 5.93 13.19
CA ASN A 100 3.02 5.66 14.58
C ASN A 100 1.50 5.59 14.72
N SER A 101 0.74 6.23 13.80
CA SER A 101 -0.73 6.20 13.77
C SER A 101 -1.24 6.08 12.33
N ALA A 102 -2.53 5.91 12.14
CA ALA A 102 -3.11 5.85 10.79
C ALA A 102 -3.05 7.22 10.10
N SER A 103 -3.35 8.29 10.82
CA SER A 103 -3.27 9.66 10.27
C SER A 103 -1.83 10.06 9.91
N GLU A 104 -0.84 9.72 10.76
CA GLU A 104 0.58 9.90 10.44
C GLU A 104 1.00 9.07 9.22
N GLY A 105 0.33 7.95 8.96
CA GLY A 105 0.52 7.15 7.75
C GLY A 105 0.31 7.95 6.48
N LEU A 106 -0.75 8.75 6.39
CA LEU A 106 -1.01 9.64 5.25
C LEU A 106 0.06 10.73 5.11
N THR A 107 0.44 11.34 6.23
CA THR A 107 1.54 12.34 6.25
C THR A 107 2.86 11.71 5.79
N ARG A 108 3.14 10.51 6.24
CA ARG A 108 4.33 9.76 5.83
C ARG A 108 4.29 9.43 4.34
N LEU A 109 3.15 8.99 3.82
CA LEU A 109 2.97 8.69 2.41
C LEU A 109 3.20 9.94 1.55
N LYS A 110 2.64 11.10 1.94
CA LYS A 110 2.94 12.39 1.29
C LYS A 110 4.45 12.67 1.25
N SER A 111 5.13 12.50 2.38
CA SER A 111 6.59 12.69 2.45
C SER A 111 7.37 11.73 1.54
N LEU A 112 6.89 10.52 1.31
CA LEU A 112 7.51 9.57 0.38
C LEU A 112 7.25 9.96 -1.07
N VAL A 113 6.01 10.31 -1.42
CA VAL A 113 5.64 10.81 -2.76
C VAL A 113 6.45 12.04 -3.14
N SER A 114 6.65 12.99 -2.20
CA SER A 114 7.40 14.23 -2.45
C SER A 114 8.90 14.02 -2.76
N ARG A 115 9.44 12.83 -2.54
CA ARG A 115 10.82 12.47 -2.90
C ARG A 115 10.98 12.22 -4.40
N ASN A 116 9.88 11.90 -5.09
CA ASN A 116 9.90 11.69 -6.53
C ASN A 116 10.00 13.03 -7.24
N LYS A 117 10.95 13.16 -8.17
CA LYS A 117 11.18 14.40 -8.93
C LYS A 117 9.99 14.80 -9.81
N SER A 118 9.11 13.86 -10.12
CA SER A 118 7.90 14.06 -10.92
C SER A 118 6.66 14.28 -10.06
N ALA A 119 6.80 14.40 -8.73
CA ALA A 119 5.67 14.61 -7.84
C ALA A 119 4.93 15.92 -8.19
N PRO A 120 3.59 15.90 -8.25
CA PRO A 120 2.81 17.11 -8.47
C PRO A 120 2.90 18.05 -7.25
N ALA A 121 2.50 19.31 -7.44
CA ALA A 121 2.46 20.28 -6.34
C ALA A 121 1.43 19.88 -5.26
N ASP A 122 0.29 19.35 -5.70
CA ASP A 122 -0.82 18.94 -4.82
C ASP A 122 -0.83 17.41 -4.67
N ILE A 123 -0.11 16.91 -3.67
CA ILE A 123 0.04 15.46 -3.40
C ILE A 123 -1.16 14.90 -2.62
N GLU A 124 -1.70 15.66 -1.67
CA GLU A 124 -2.74 15.18 -0.76
C GLU A 124 -4.04 14.79 -1.46
N PRO A 125 -4.57 15.55 -2.44
CA PRO A 125 -5.73 15.10 -3.22
C PRO A 125 -5.48 13.76 -3.91
N LEU A 126 -4.30 13.59 -4.53
CA LEU A 126 -3.91 12.37 -5.20
C LEU A 126 -3.91 11.15 -4.26
N ILE A 127 -3.41 11.33 -3.04
CA ILE A 127 -3.45 10.30 -2.00
C ILE A 127 -4.90 10.04 -1.55
N GLY A 128 -5.70 11.09 -1.37
CA GLY A 128 -7.10 10.97 -0.93
C GLY A 128 -7.99 10.23 -1.93
N GLU A 129 -7.63 10.24 -3.21
CA GLU A 129 -8.31 9.47 -4.25
C GLU A 129 -7.87 8.00 -4.28
N ALA A 130 -6.60 7.71 -4.01
CA ALA A 130 -6.03 6.36 -4.11
C ALA A 130 -6.20 5.52 -2.84
N VAL A 131 -6.15 6.15 -1.68
CA VAL A 131 -6.13 5.47 -0.37
C VAL A 131 -7.50 5.55 0.26
N HIS A 132 -8.17 4.41 0.41
CA HIS A 132 -9.52 4.33 0.98
C HIS A 132 -9.53 3.88 2.44
N VAL A 133 -8.53 3.10 2.87
CA VAL A 133 -8.45 2.60 4.24
C VAL A 133 -7.00 2.65 4.74
N VAL A 134 -6.81 3.14 5.95
CA VAL A 134 -5.52 3.11 6.64
C VAL A 134 -5.67 2.37 7.96
N ILE A 135 -4.88 1.32 8.16
CA ILE A 135 -4.91 0.49 9.37
C ILE A 135 -3.61 0.69 10.15
N SER A 136 -3.72 1.11 11.39
CA SER A 136 -2.59 1.17 12.31
C SER A 136 -2.55 -0.07 13.20
N ILE A 137 -1.39 -0.72 13.24
CA ILE A 137 -1.13 -1.90 14.07
C ILE A 137 0.08 -1.64 14.96
N ALA A 138 -0.03 -2.02 16.24
CA ALA A 138 1.05 -1.86 17.20
C ALA A 138 1.28 -3.15 18.00
N ARG A 139 2.45 -3.22 18.64
CA ARG A 139 2.77 -4.24 19.63
C ARG A 139 2.44 -3.68 21.00
N THR A 140 1.57 -4.38 21.73
CA THR A 140 1.18 -4.08 23.10
C THR A 140 1.67 -5.19 24.05
N PRO A 141 1.58 -5.03 25.36
CA PRO A 141 1.87 -6.11 26.30
C PRO A 141 1.05 -7.38 26.07
N GLU A 142 -0.19 -7.23 25.58
CA GLU A 142 -1.12 -8.33 25.27
C GLU A 142 -0.89 -8.93 23.87
N GLY A 143 0.09 -8.43 23.12
CA GLY A 143 0.42 -8.89 21.77
C GLY A 143 0.25 -7.82 20.68
N ARG A 144 0.09 -8.26 19.45
CA ARG A 144 -0.13 -7.36 18.30
C ARG A 144 -1.61 -6.99 18.23
N ARG A 145 -1.92 -5.69 18.14
CA ARG A 145 -3.29 -5.17 18.12
C ARG A 145 -3.46 -4.12 17.03
N ILE A 146 -4.59 -4.19 16.34
CA ILE A 146 -5.05 -3.06 15.53
C ILE A 146 -5.43 -1.96 16.50
N GLN A 147 -4.87 -0.77 16.29
CA GLN A 147 -5.11 0.40 17.13
C GLN A 147 -6.16 1.32 16.53
N GLU A 148 -6.19 1.38 15.20
CA GLU A 148 -7.02 2.34 14.49
C GLU A 148 -7.28 1.82 13.08
N ILE A 149 -8.50 1.99 12.58
CA ILE A 149 -8.89 1.77 11.20
C ILE A 149 -9.57 3.05 10.72
N LEU A 150 -8.93 3.78 9.83
CA LEU A 150 -9.48 4.98 9.21
C LEU A 150 -9.96 4.68 7.80
N GLU A 151 -11.23 4.97 7.53
CA GLU A 151 -11.74 5.15 6.18
C GLU A 151 -11.35 6.55 5.69
N VAL A 152 -10.84 6.65 4.48
CA VAL A 152 -10.48 7.90 3.80
C VAL A 152 -11.41 8.07 2.60
N SER A 153 -12.19 9.16 2.58
CA SER A 153 -13.17 9.43 1.52
C SER A 153 -12.74 10.56 0.58
N GLY A 154 -11.54 11.09 0.75
CA GLY A 154 -10.99 12.13 -0.11
C GLY A 154 -10.18 13.19 0.66
N TYR A 155 -9.90 14.30 -0.04
CA TYR A 155 -9.19 15.46 0.50
C TYR A 155 -9.88 16.75 0.07
N GLU A 156 -10.36 17.54 1.04
CA GLU A 156 -11.06 18.79 0.79
C GLU A 156 -10.70 19.84 1.85
N ASN A 157 -10.68 21.10 1.45
CA ASN A 157 -10.42 22.24 2.35
C ASN A 157 -9.13 22.09 3.19
N GLY A 158 -8.06 21.52 2.59
CA GLY A 158 -6.77 21.36 3.24
C GLY A 158 -6.66 20.19 4.21
N ARG A 159 -7.61 19.23 4.22
CA ARG A 159 -7.61 18.07 5.11
C ARG A 159 -8.19 16.81 4.46
N TYR A 160 -7.73 15.65 4.89
CA TYR A 160 -8.36 14.39 4.54
C TYR A 160 -9.72 14.27 5.21
N ILE A 161 -10.71 13.78 4.47
CA ILE A 161 -12.01 13.39 5.01
C ILE A 161 -11.87 11.97 5.51
N MET A 162 -11.91 11.80 6.83
CA MET A 162 -11.66 10.52 7.48
C MET A 162 -12.75 10.16 8.48
N ARG A 163 -13.04 8.86 8.58
CA ARG A 163 -13.91 8.28 9.59
C ARG A 163 -13.22 7.09 10.25
N ASN A 164 -13.26 7.03 11.58
CA ASN A 164 -12.82 5.85 12.32
C ASN A 164 -13.89 4.75 12.24
N LEU A 165 -13.48 3.52 11.92
CA LEU A 165 -14.35 2.35 11.76
C LEU A 165 -14.35 1.48 13.02
#